data_cb1d4201addfab62c5005d5c24eb3203
#
_entry.id   cb1d4201addfab62c5005d5c24eb3203
#
_cell.length_a   1.000
_cell.length_b   1.000
_cell.length_c   1.000
_cell.angle_alpha   90.00
_cell.angle_beta   90.00
_cell.angle_gamma   90.00
#
_symmetry.space_group_name_H-M   'P 1'
#
loop_
_entity.id
_entity.type
_entity.pdbx_description
1 polymer ?
#
loop_
_entity_poly.entity_id
_entity_poly.type
_entity_poly.pdbx_seq_one_letter_code
_entity_poly.pdbx_strand_id
1 'polypeptide(L)'
;PIEGSGCPDSDGDGIYDNEDQCPDEPGDAENNGCPLVDADGDGVLDGLDDCPNEPGPAQYNGCPSPQILINEVLYDPPNDLPGDANGDGTREPQEDEFIEFYNYGGDLDISGWSVHDNAEERHIFPDGTVIPAGGVLVLFGGGTPTGTFGGSIVQVASEGILNMNNSGDFVTVYDSNNISVLTFDIEPLSNNPNESYTRNPDITGEFEQHAGIAEANGALFSPGTMVDGSNFN
;
A
#
# COMPACT_ATOMS: atom_id res chain seq x y z
N PRO A 1 42.04 -14.52 -40.14
CA PRO A 1 41.44 -13.21 -40.33
C PRO A 1 40.07 -13.41 -40.91
N ILE A 2 39.05 -13.28 -40.10
CA ILE A 2 37.66 -13.14 -40.56
C ILE A 2 37.51 -11.65 -40.76
N GLU A 3 37.40 -11.24 -42.02
CA GLU A 3 37.13 -9.86 -42.38
C GLU A 3 35.80 -9.51 -41.76
N GLY A 4 35.84 -8.67 -40.73
CA GLY A 4 34.68 -8.07 -40.14
C GLY A 4 33.92 -7.23 -41.18
N SER A 5 32.66 -7.29 -41.22
CA SER A 5 31.75 -6.63 -42.18
C SER A 5 31.75 -5.09 -42.06
N GLY A 6 32.80 -4.44 -41.62
CA GLY A 6 33.01 -3.00 -41.65
C GLY A 6 32.05 -2.18 -40.75
N CYS A 7 31.40 -2.81 -39.81
CA CYS A 7 30.70 -2.10 -38.75
C CYS A 7 31.72 -1.68 -37.69
N PRO A 8 31.72 -0.42 -37.23
CA PRO A 8 32.58 0.02 -36.14
C PRO A 8 32.18 -0.67 -34.84
N ASP A 9 33.14 -0.85 -33.95
CA ASP A 9 33.04 -1.27 -32.57
C ASP A 9 33.91 -0.24 -31.81
N SER A 10 33.25 0.81 -31.33
CA SER A 10 33.93 2.04 -30.91
C SER A 10 34.65 1.90 -29.57
N ASP A 11 34.09 1.10 -28.66
CA ASP A 11 34.62 0.86 -27.32
C ASP A 11 35.41 -0.46 -27.20
N GLY A 12 35.21 -1.38 -28.16
CA GLY A 12 35.98 -2.61 -28.27
C GLY A 12 35.50 -3.76 -27.39
N ASP A 13 34.24 -3.77 -26.99
CA ASP A 13 33.65 -4.82 -26.17
C ASP A 13 33.25 -6.08 -26.97
N GLY A 14 33.25 -5.99 -28.29
CA GLY A 14 32.92 -7.07 -29.22
C GLY A 14 31.47 -7.00 -29.76
N ILE A 15 30.74 -5.99 -29.43
CA ILE A 15 29.41 -5.65 -29.97
C ILE A 15 29.59 -4.47 -30.95
N TYR A 16 28.97 -4.56 -32.10
CA TYR A 16 29.11 -3.47 -33.09
C TYR A 16 28.17 -2.31 -32.73
N ASP A 17 28.61 -1.05 -32.97
CA ASP A 17 27.87 0.17 -32.63
C ASP A 17 26.39 0.17 -33.04
N ASN A 18 26.03 -0.56 -34.10
CA ASN A 18 24.65 -0.65 -34.58
C ASN A 18 23.79 -1.67 -33.81
N GLU A 19 24.42 -2.52 -33.01
CA GLU A 19 23.78 -3.55 -32.16
C GLU A 19 24.01 -3.24 -30.69
N ASP A 20 24.83 -2.22 -30.39
CA ASP A 20 25.23 -1.76 -29.08
C ASP A 20 24.34 -0.56 -28.63
N GLN A 21 23.78 -0.65 -27.43
CA GLN A 21 23.01 0.45 -26.84
C GLN A 21 23.92 1.52 -26.20
N CYS A 22 25.18 1.15 -25.86
CA CYS A 22 26.17 2.04 -25.24
C CYS A 22 27.49 2.07 -26.08
N PRO A 23 27.50 2.50 -27.35
CA PRO A 23 28.57 2.31 -28.29
C PRO A 23 29.93 2.93 -27.93
N ASP A 24 30.00 3.74 -26.89
CA ASP A 24 31.20 4.44 -26.38
C ASP A 24 31.63 3.95 -25.00
N GLU A 25 30.91 2.97 -24.40
CA GLU A 25 31.15 2.46 -23.04
C GLU A 25 31.16 0.92 -23.03
N PRO A 26 32.34 0.24 -22.89
CA PRO A 26 32.42 -1.21 -22.95
C PRO A 26 31.50 -1.92 -21.97
N GLY A 27 30.69 -2.84 -22.46
CA GLY A 27 29.70 -3.58 -21.65
C GLY A 27 29.59 -5.06 -22.02
N ASP A 28 28.66 -5.74 -21.43
CA ASP A 28 28.40 -7.15 -21.68
C ASP A 28 27.29 -7.35 -22.74
N ALA A 29 27.50 -8.40 -23.56
CA ALA A 29 26.51 -8.80 -24.55
C ALA A 29 25.11 -9.13 -23.94
N GLU A 30 25.08 -9.57 -22.69
CA GLU A 30 23.83 -9.83 -21.95
C GLU A 30 23.07 -8.57 -21.59
N ASN A 31 23.77 -7.41 -21.57
CA ASN A 31 23.20 -6.07 -21.34
C ASN A 31 23.26 -5.21 -22.62
N ASN A 32 23.18 -5.83 -23.81
CA ASN A 32 23.20 -5.17 -25.11
C ASN A 32 24.35 -4.17 -25.29
N GLY A 33 25.55 -4.48 -24.76
CA GLY A 33 26.76 -3.65 -24.86
C GLY A 33 26.88 -2.56 -23.79
N CYS A 34 25.95 -2.44 -22.88
CA CYS A 34 26.06 -1.48 -21.79
C CYS A 34 26.81 -2.07 -20.57
N PRO A 35 27.56 -1.25 -19.81
CA PRO A 35 28.14 -1.68 -18.54
C PRO A 35 27.06 -2.17 -17.56
N LEU A 36 27.37 -3.22 -16.81
CA LEU A 36 26.55 -3.66 -15.70
C LEU A 36 26.82 -2.75 -14.50
N VAL A 37 26.10 -1.63 -14.43
CA VAL A 37 26.19 -0.67 -13.33
C VAL A 37 25.04 -0.94 -12.37
N ASP A 38 25.35 -0.96 -11.09
CA ASP A 38 24.43 -1.03 -9.95
C ASP A 38 24.97 0.00 -8.95
N ALA A 39 24.42 1.21 -9.02
CA ALA A 39 25.00 2.38 -8.35
C ALA A 39 24.79 2.38 -6.84
N ASP A 40 23.67 1.83 -6.37
CA ASP A 40 23.34 1.77 -4.95
C ASP A 40 23.59 0.39 -4.31
N GLY A 41 23.86 -0.64 -5.14
CA GLY A 41 24.31 -1.96 -4.69
C GLY A 41 23.19 -2.88 -4.19
N ASP A 42 21.97 -2.68 -4.65
CA ASP A 42 20.81 -3.47 -4.23
C ASP A 42 20.60 -4.77 -5.04
N GLY A 43 21.33 -4.92 -6.14
CA GLY A 43 21.29 -6.08 -7.04
C GLY A 43 20.37 -5.90 -8.24
N VAL A 44 19.78 -4.73 -8.43
CA VAL A 44 19.06 -4.29 -9.64
C VAL A 44 19.99 -3.38 -10.43
N LEU A 45 20.19 -3.66 -11.72
CA LEU A 45 21.06 -2.83 -12.54
C LEU A 45 20.39 -1.50 -12.86
N ASP A 46 21.16 -0.40 -12.90
CA ASP A 46 20.67 0.95 -13.17
C ASP A 46 19.71 1.05 -14.38
N GLY A 47 19.95 0.25 -15.41
CA GLY A 47 19.09 0.21 -16.61
C GLY A 47 17.74 -0.51 -16.42
N LEU A 48 17.56 -1.20 -15.31
CA LEU A 48 16.35 -1.93 -14.91
C LEU A 48 15.78 -1.39 -13.59
N ASP A 49 16.45 -0.39 -13.03
CA ASP A 49 16.16 0.22 -11.74
C ASP A 49 15.44 1.55 -11.93
N ASP A 50 14.23 1.65 -11.34
CA ASP A 50 13.46 2.89 -11.36
C ASP A 50 14.02 3.92 -10.36
N CYS A 51 14.85 3.49 -9.40
CA CYS A 51 15.47 4.33 -8.36
C CYS A 51 17.00 4.10 -8.24
N PRO A 52 17.82 4.33 -9.27
CA PRO A 52 19.22 3.84 -9.35
C PRO A 52 20.21 4.38 -8.30
N ASN A 53 19.75 5.17 -7.34
CA ASN A 53 20.57 5.75 -6.25
C ASN A 53 19.94 5.52 -4.87
N GLU A 54 18.83 4.76 -4.78
CA GLU A 54 18.10 4.50 -3.55
C GLU A 54 17.79 3.01 -3.45
N PRO A 55 18.55 2.22 -2.67
CA PRO A 55 18.45 0.76 -2.65
C PRO A 55 17.02 0.27 -2.32
N GLY A 56 16.54 -0.65 -3.12
CA GLY A 56 15.25 -1.30 -2.91
C GLY A 56 15.20 -2.72 -3.47
N PRO A 57 14.19 -3.52 -3.13
CA PRO A 57 14.10 -4.88 -3.62
C PRO A 57 13.63 -4.93 -5.07
N ALA A 58 14.11 -5.94 -5.81
CA ALA A 58 13.79 -6.14 -7.22
C ALA A 58 12.29 -6.22 -7.54
N GLN A 59 11.45 -6.60 -6.57
CA GLN A 59 9.98 -6.60 -6.74
C GLN A 59 9.39 -5.19 -6.94
N TYR A 60 10.10 -4.15 -6.48
CA TYR A 60 9.76 -2.73 -6.70
C TYR A 60 10.71 -2.08 -7.72
N ASN A 61 11.28 -2.88 -8.64
CA ASN A 61 12.22 -2.41 -9.67
C ASN A 61 13.35 -1.56 -9.07
N GLY A 62 13.95 -2.00 -7.96
CA GLY A 62 15.03 -1.28 -7.27
C GLY A 62 14.57 -0.12 -6.37
N CYS A 63 13.31 0.26 -6.38
CA CYS A 63 12.83 1.31 -5.50
C CYS A 63 12.58 0.82 -4.07
N PRO A 64 12.75 1.71 -3.05
CA PRO A 64 12.42 1.37 -1.67
C PRO A 64 10.98 0.91 -1.50
N SER A 65 10.76 -0.08 -0.62
CA SER A 65 9.40 -0.53 -0.31
C SER A 65 8.57 0.61 0.27
N PRO A 66 7.30 0.75 -0.13
CA PRO A 66 6.41 1.76 0.42
C PRO A 66 6.30 1.66 1.94
N GLN A 67 6.47 2.79 2.62
CA GLN A 67 6.45 2.86 4.09
C GLN A 67 5.04 3.15 4.60
N ILE A 68 4.16 2.19 4.40
CA ILE A 68 2.73 2.25 4.77
C ILE A 68 2.33 0.97 5.50
N LEU A 69 1.36 1.06 6.38
CA LEU A 69 0.79 -0.09 7.08
C LEU A 69 -0.73 0.06 7.24
N ILE A 70 -1.41 -1.05 7.51
CA ILE A 70 -2.78 -1.06 8.01
C ILE A 70 -2.69 -0.94 9.54
N ASN A 71 -3.36 0.08 10.12
CA ASN A 71 -3.39 0.32 11.56
C ASN A 71 -4.66 -0.20 12.22
N GLU A 72 -5.82 -0.01 11.57
CA GLU A 72 -7.11 -0.46 12.10
C GLU A 72 -7.99 -1.02 10.98
N VAL A 73 -8.77 -2.06 11.27
CA VAL A 73 -9.74 -2.66 10.35
C VAL A 73 -11.04 -2.96 11.10
N LEU A 74 -12.16 -2.46 10.58
CA LEU A 74 -13.50 -2.82 11.00
C LEU A 74 -14.19 -3.60 9.88
N TYR A 75 -14.26 -4.91 10.01
CA TYR A 75 -14.94 -5.79 9.05
C TYR A 75 -16.30 -6.31 9.58
N ASP A 76 -16.60 -6.09 10.85
CA ASP A 76 -17.84 -6.51 11.51
C ASP A 76 -18.41 -5.35 12.34
N PRO A 77 -18.98 -4.32 11.66
CA PRO A 77 -19.54 -3.18 12.36
C PRO A 77 -20.63 -3.58 13.37
N PRO A 78 -20.61 -3.05 14.60
CA PRO A 78 -21.62 -3.32 15.62
C PRO A 78 -23.05 -3.18 15.11
N ASN A 79 -23.98 -3.87 15.77
CA ASN A 79 -25.38 -3.72 15.43
C ASN A 79 -25.91 -2.34 15.88
N ASP A 80 -26.97 -1.90 15.19
CA ASP A 80 -27.63 -0.63 15.44
C ASP A 80 -26.68 0.59 15.33
N LEU A 81 -27.11 1.75 15.78
CA LEU A 81 -26.39 3.02 15.62
C LEU A 81 -24.97 3.06 16.22
N PRO A 82 -24.60 2.30 17.27
CA PRO A 82 -23.19 2.18 17.67
C PRO A 82 -22.25 1.66 16.59
N GLY A 83 -22.75 1.04 15.53
CA GLY A 83 -21.98 0.57 14.39
C GLY A 83 -21.92 1.52 13.22
N ASP A 84 -22.46 2.73 13.34
CA ASP A 84 -22.35 3.82 12.37
C ASP A 84 -20.93 4.41 12.43
N ALA A 85 -19.97 3.71 11.81
CA ALA A 85 -18.56 4.07 11.89
C ALA A 85 -18.20 5.23 10.95
N ASN A 86 -18.92 5.38 9.84
CA ASN A 86 -18.75 6.49 8.92
C ASN A 86 -19.46 7.78 9.39
N GLY A 87 -20.29 7.69 10.44
CA GLY A 87 -20.94 8.85 11.11
C GLY A 87 -22.02 9.53 10.29
N ASP A 88 -22.60 8.88 9.28
CA ASP A 88 -23.62 9.48 8.41
C ASP A 88 -25.02 9.43 9.02
N GLY A 89 -25.19 8.76 10.15
CA GLY A 89 -26.43 8.63 10.89
C GLY A 89 -27.21 7.36 10.57
N THR A 90 -26.66 6.48 9.74
CA THR A 90 -27.27 5.22 9.33
C THR A 90 -26.27 4.09 9.54
N ARG A 91 -26.65 3.01 10.21
CA ARG A 91 -25.81 1.82 10.28
C ARG A 91 -26.12 0.91 9.10
N GLU A 92 -25.18 0.77 8.19
CA GLU A 92 -25.22 -0.18 7.08
C GLU A 92 -23.98 -1.09 7.13
N PRO A 93 -24.12 -2.42 7.28
CA PRO A 93 -23.02 -3.33 7.59
C PRO A 93 -21.80 -3.18 6.68
N GLN A 94 -22.02 -3.00 5.40
CA GLN A 94 -20.96 -2.95 4.39
C GLN A 94 -20.45 -1.53 4.13
N GLU A 95 -21.26 -0.50 4.43
CA GLU A 95 -20.87 0.90 4.28
C GLU A 95 -20.02 1.38 5.44
N ASP A 96 -20.26 0.80 6.65
CA ASP A 96 -19.54 1.12 7.88
C ASP A 96 -18.24 0.30 8.08
N GLU A 97 -17.98 -0.69 7.23
CA GLU A 97 -16.65 -1.30 7.18
C GLU A 97 -15.61 -0.26 6.86
N PHE A 98 -14.42 -0.38 7.46
CA PHE A 98 -13.31 0.48 7.06
C PHE A 98 -11.95 -0.19 7.21
N ILE A 99 -10.98 0.38 6.48
CA ILE A 99 -9.56 0.09 6.59
C ILE A 99 -8.84 1.43 6.82
N GLU A 100 -8.02 1.49 7.85
CA GLU A 100 -7.18 2.63 8.16
C GLU A 100 -5.73 2.35 7.78
N PHE A 101 -5.17 3.25 6.98
CA PHE A 101 -3.78 3.22 6.53
C PHE A 101 -2.99 4.32 7.22
N TYR A 102 -1.79 3.98 7.69
CA TYR A 102 -0.84 4.93 8.25
C TYR A 102 0.45 4.95 7.42
N ASN A 103 0.87 6.14 6.98
CA ASN A 103 2.13 6.34 6.30
C ASN A 103 3.23 6.70 7.31
N TYR A 104 4.23 5.82 7.50
CA TYR A 104 5.35 6.06 8.42
C TYR A 104 6.62 6.54 7.70
N GLY A 105 6.53 6.83 6.39
CA GLY A 105 7.60 7.36 5.56
C GLY A 105 7.46 8.84 5.21
N GLY A 106 8.04 9.23 4.09
CA GLY A 106 7.80 10.52 3.45
C GLY A 106 6.39 10.61 2.84
N ASP A 107 6.08 11.71 2.15
CA ASP A 107 4.82 11.82 1.41
C ASP A 107 4.71 10.66 0.39
N LEU A 108 3.61 9.92 0.43
CA LEU A 108 3.40 8.73 -0.38
C LEU A 108 2.23 8.93 -1.34
N ASP A 109 2.52 8.94 -2.63
CA ASP A 109 1.51 8.93 -3.68
C ASP A 109 1.03 7.49 -3.92
N ILE A 110 -0.25 7.24 -3.66
CA ILE A 110 -0.92 5.94 -3.87
C ILE A 110 -1.93 5.99 -5.01
N SER A 111 -1.79 6.96 -5.94
CA SER A 111 -2.62 7.07 -7.12
C SER A 111 -2.60 5.77 -7.93
N GLY A 112 -3.79 5.28 -8.30
CA GLY A 112 -3.92 4.04 -9.05
C GLY A 112 -3.65 2.75 -8.28
N TRP A 113 -3.32 2.81 -6.98
CA TRP A 113 -3.30 1.61 -6.15
C TRP A 113 -4.70 1.06 -5.97
N SER A 114 -4.81 -0.23 -5.66
CA SER A 114 -6.11 -0.87 -5.50
C SER A 114 -6.21 -1.70 -4.23
N VAL A 115 -7.43 -1.80 -3.71
CA VAL A 115 -7.80 -2.65 -2.56
C VAL A 115 -8.72 -3.75 -3.06
N HIS A 116 -8.37 -4.99 -2.75
CA HIS A 116 -9.11 -6.18 -3.13
C HIS A 116 -9.52 -6.97 -1.88
N ASP A 117 -10.70 -7.58 -1.91
CA ASP A 117 -11.03 -8.72 -1.07
C ASP A 117 -10.65 -10.04 -1.78
N ASN A 118 -11.05 -11.18 -1.24
CA ASN A 118 -10.79 -12.47 -1.89
C ASN A 118 -11.52 -12.67 -3.24
N ALA A 119 -12.52 -11.86 -3.53
CA ALA A 119 -13.38 -12.05 -4.69
C ALA A 119 -13.04 -11.09 -5.83
N GLU A 120 -12.83 -9.81 -5.52
CA GLU A 120 -12.69 -8.77 -6.54
C GLU A 120 -12.04 -7.47 -6.01
N GLU A 121 -11.75 -6.55 -6.94
CA GLU A 121 -11.31 -5.20 -6.61
C GLU A 121 -12.48 -4.39 -6.02
N ARG A 122 -12.23 -3.73 -4.89
CA ARG A 122 -13.21 -2.93 -4.15
C ARG A 122 -12.98 -1.43 -4.29
N HIS A 123 -11.73 -1.05 -4.47
CA HIS A 123 -11.37 0.36 -4.57
C HIS A 123 -10.13 0.55 -5.44
N ILE A 124 -10.14 1.65 -6.21
CA ILE A 124 -8.95 2.21 -6.86
C ILE A 124 -8.78 3.62 -6.32
N PHE A 125 -7.61 3.90 -5.75
CA PHE A 125 -7.29 5.24 -5.27
C PHE A 125 -7.19 6.23 -6.44
N PRO A 126 -7.96 7.34 -6.41
CA PRO A 126 -7.95 8.34 -7.48
C PRO A 126 -6.58 9.01 -7.67
N ASP A 127 -6.35 9.54 -8.87
CA ASP A 127 -5.18 10.37 -9.16
C ASP A 127 -5.03 11.51 -8.16
N GLY A 128 -3.84 11.74 -7.66
CA GLY A 128 -3.53 12.75 -6.67
C GLY A 128 -3.84 12.34 -5.22
N THR A 129 -4.07 11.05 -4.96
CA THR A 129 -4.19 10.54 -3.59
C THR A 129 -2.80 10.43 -2.98
N VAL A 130 -2.41 11.45 -2.21
CA VAL A 130 -1.12 11.50 -1.51
C VAL A 130 -1.36 11.46 0.00
N ILE A 131 -0.80 10.45 0.68
CA ILE A 131 -0.81 10.38 2.14
C ILE A 131 0.47 11.08 2.63
N PRO A 132 0.36 12.21 3.36
CA PRO A 132 1.55 12.92 3.83
C PRO A 132 2.35 12.10 4.83
N ALA A 133 3.60 12.48 5.06
CA ALA A 133 4.45 11.88 6.09
C ALA A 133 3.76 11.90 7.47
N GLY A 134 3.63 10.72 8.11
CA GLY A 134 2.89 10.56 9.37
C GLY A 134 1.37 10.71 9.23
N GLY A 135 0.86 10.75 8.00
CA GLY A 135 -0.56 10.92 7.71
C GLY A 135 -1.34 9.61 7.72
N VAL A 136 -2.65 9.76 7.80
CA VAL A 136 -3.63 8.66 7.83
C VAL A 136 -4.62 8.81 6.68
N LEU A 137 -5.01 7.68 6.11
CA LEU A 137 -6.15 7.57 5.20
C LEU A 137 -7.11 6.51 5.74
N VAL A 138 -8.39 6.88 5.84
CA VAL A 138 -9.48 5.96 6.17
C VAL A 138 -10.30 5.71 4.92
N LEU A 139 -10.37 4.45 4.53
CA LEU A 139 -11.20 3.97 3.43
C LEU A 139 -12.44 3.29 4.02
N PHE A 140 -13.60 3.93 3.90
CA PHE A 140 -14.90 3.33 4.27
C PHE A 140 -15.46 2.48 3.13
N GLY A 141 -16.29 1.50 3.47
CA GLY A 141 -17.04 0.71 2.50
C GLY A 141 -17.98 1.56 1.67
N GLY A 142 -18.77 2.41 2.30
CA GLY A 142 -19.78 3.19 1.58
C GLY A 142 -20.31 4.39 2.37
N GLY A 143 -21.53 4.80 2.03
CA GLY A 143 -22.26 5.88 2.70
C GLY A 143 -21.72 7.27 2.38
N THR A 144 -21.97 8.19 3.30
CA THR A 144 -21.50 9.58 3.20
C THR A 144 -20.75 9.96 4.48
N PRO A 145 -19.47 9.60 4.62
CA PRO A 145 -18.72 9.81 5.84
C PRO A 145 -18.84 11.23 6.37
N THR A 146 -19.25 11.36 7.63
CA THR A 146 -19.52 12.63 8.29
C THR A 146 -18.79 12.70 9.64
N GLY A 147 -17.70 13.47 9.70
CA GLY A 147 -16.88 13.59 10.90
C GLY A 147 -15.57 14.29 10.60
N THR A 148 -14.74 14.43 11.63
CA THR A 148 -13.40 15.00 11.48
C THR A 148 -12.33 13.93 11.22
N PHE A 149 -12.58 12.70 11.67
CA PHE A 149 -11.69 11.55 11.54
C PHE A 149 -10.22 11.92 11.82
N GLY A 150 -9.98 12.66 12.91
CA GLY A 150 -8.64 13.13 13.28
C GLY A 150 -7.97 14.09 12.28
N GLY A 151 -8.65 14.49 11.21
CA GLY A 151 -8.07 15.24 10.09
C GLY A 151 -7.47 14.36 9.00
N SER A 152 -7.74 13.06 9.05
CA SER A 152 -7.29 12.07 8.06
C SER A 152 -7.90 12.31 6.68
N ILE A 153 -7.25 11.77 5.65
CA ILE A 153 -7.87 11.65 4.33
C ILE A 153 -8.98 10.59 4.43
N VAL A 154 -10.17 10.92 3.94
CA VAL A 154 -11.31 10.00 3.95
C VAL A 154 -11.73 9.71 2.52
N GLN A 155 -11.83 8.43 2.20
CA GLN A 155 -12.36 7.96 0.92
C GLN A 155 -13.42 6.87 1.15
N VAL A 156 -14.20 6.61 0.12
CA VAL A 156 -15.23 5.58 0.07
C VAL A 156 -14.87 4.60 -1.05
N ALA A 157 -15.07 3.32 -0.81
CA ALA A 157 -14.78 2.28 -1.78
C ALA A 157 -15.47 2.55 -3.12
N SER A 158 -14.76 2.35 -4.23
CA SER A 158 -15.27 2.66 -5.59
C SER A 158 -16.53 1.88 -5.93
N GLU A 159 -16.65 0.64 -5.40
CA GLU A 159 -17.80 -0.23 -5.55
C GLU A 159 -18.92 0.09 -4.53
N GLY A 160 -18.69 1.04 -3.60
CA GLY A 160 -19.62 1.40 -2.54
C GLY A 160 -19.71 0.39 -1.40
N ILE A 161 -18.84 -0.60 -1.38
CA ILE A 161 -18.69 -1.63 -0.34
C ILE A 161 -17.26 -2.15 -0.33
N LEU A 162 -16.73 -2.49 0.85
CA LEU A 162 -15.50 -3.29 1.00
C LEU A 162 -15.83 -4.78 1.02
N ASN A 163 -16.99 -5.13 1.58
CA ASN A 163 -17.54 -6.50 1.61
C ASN A 163 -16.61 -7.53 2.24
N MET A 164 -15.97 -7.15 3.33
CA MET A 164 -15.08 -8.01 4.10
C MET A 164 -15.89 -9.09 4.83
N ASN A 165 -15.61 -10.38 4.57
CA ASN A 165 -16.38 -11.47 5.12
C ASN A 165 -15.96 -11.77 6.57
N ASN A 166 -16.91 -11.68 7.52
CA ASN A 166 -16.69 -11.89 8.95
C ASN A 166 -16.19 -13.30 9.32
N SER A 167 -16.35 -14.29 8.45
CA SER A 167 -15.93 -15.67 8.71
C SER A 167 -14.55 -16.03 8.15
N GLY A 168 -13.89 -15.07 7.53
CA GLY A 168 -12.58 -15.20 6.91
C GLY A 168 -12.56 -14.56 5.54
N ASP A 169 -11.66 -13.63 5.38
CA ASP A 169 -11.38 -12.91 4.15
C ASP A 169 -9.92 -12.50 4.12
N PHE A 170 -9.48 -12.01 2.98
CA PHE A 170 -8.11 -11.56 2.81
C PHE A 170 -8.12 -10.23 2.04
N VAL A 171 -7.78 -9.17 2.73
CA VAL A 171 -7.62 -7.86 2.09
C VAL A 171 -6.20 -7.78 1.52
N THR A 172 -6.09 -7.43 0.25
CA THR A 172 -4.81 -7.18 -0.40
C THR A 172 -4.80 -5.80 -1.02
N VAL A 173 -3.75 -5.04 -0.77
CA VAL A 173 -3.50 -3.75 -1.42
C VAL A 173 -2.40 -3.95 -2.43
N TYR A 174 -2.66 -3.56 -3.67
CA TYR A 174 -1.70 -3.58 -4.77
C TYR A 174 -1.29 -2.16 -5.15
N ASP A 175 -0.04 -1.99 -5.54
CA ASP A 175 0.41 -0.74 -6.14
C ASP A 175 -0.06 -0.60 -7.60
N SER A 176 0.27 0.53 -8.25
CA SER A 176 -0.10 0.80 -9.64
C SER A 176 0.57 -0.15 -10.65
N ASN A 177 1.59 -0.90 -10.26
CA ASN A 177 2.24 -1.95 -11.04
C ASN A 177 1.67 -3.34 -10.75
N ASN A 178 0.60 -3.41 -9.94
CA ASN A 178 -0.05 -4.65 -9.50
C ASN A 178 0.87 -5.53 -8.62
N ILE A 179 1.77 -4.91 -7.85
CA ILE A 179 2.60 -5.56 -6.84
C ILE A 179 1.88 -5.50 -5.50
N SER A 180 1.76 -6.63 -4.81
CA SER A 180 1.16 -6.68 -3.47
C SER A 180 2.03 -5.94 -2.46
N VAL A 181 1.49 -4.87 -1.88
CA VAL A 181 2.15 -4.01 -0.89
C VAL A 181 1.76 -4.38 0.53
N LEU A 182 0.46 -4.55 0.77
CA LEU A 182 -0.09 -4.87 2.09
C LEU A 182 -1.08 -6.02 2.00
N THR A 183 -1.15 -6.80 3.08
CA THR A 183 -2.16 -7.83 3.24
C THR A 183 -2.70 -7.80 4.67
N PHE A 184 -3.99 -8.11 4.82
CA PHE A 184 -4.64 -8.31 6.11
C PHE A 184 -5.52 -9.56 6.04
N ASP A 185 -5.22 -10.54 6.89
CA ASP A 185 -5.94 -11.81 6.95
C ASP A 185 -6.96 -11.74 8.08
N ILE A 186 -8.24 -11.78 7.72
CA ILE A 186 -9.36 -11.76 8.67
C ILE A 186 -9.56 -13.14 9.33
N GLU A 187 -9.18 -14.24 8.65
CA GLU A 187 -9.49 -15.60 9.13
C GLU A 187 -9.00 -15.87 10.58
N PRO A 188 -7.76 -15.53 10.98
CA PRO A 188 -7.30 -15.73 12.35
C PRO A 188 -8.05 -14.91 13.40
N LEU A 189 -8.73 -13.83 12.97
CA LEU A 189 -9.43 -12.87 13.80
C LEU A 189 -10.95 -13.04 13.72
N SER A 190 -11.45 -13.98 12.90
CA SER A 190 -12.87 -14.17 12.58
C SER A 190 -13.65 -14.76 13.76
N ASN A 191 -14.24 -13.90 14.58
CA ASN A 191 -15.05 -14.30 15.75
C ASN A 191 -16.30 -13.44 15.96
N ASN A 192 -16.74 -12.71 14.93
CA ASN A 192 -17.81 -11.70 14.99
C ASN A 192 -17.64 -10.74 16.18
N PRO A 193 -16.58 -9.93 16.18
CA PRO A 193 -16.20 -9.11 17.33
C PRO A 193 -17.19 -7.97 17.60
N ASN A 194 -17.91 -7.48 16.59
CA ASN A 194 -18.72 -6.26 16.63
C ASN A 194 -17.90 -5.05 17.10
N GLU A 195 -16.65 -5.00 16.72
CA GLU A 195 -15.67 -3.96 16.98
C GLU A 195 -14.51 -4.09 16.00
N SER A 196 -13.66 -3.11 15.91
CA SER A 196 -12.46 -3.19 15.06
C SER A 196 -11.34 -4.01 15.71
N TYR A 197 -10.39 -4.38 14.87
CA TYR A 197 -9.05 -4.74 15.28
C TYR A 197 -8.12 -3.58 14.98
N THR A 198 -7.42 -3.11 15.99
CA THR A 198 -6.43 -2.03 15.88
C THR A 198 -5.07 -2.51 16.39
N ARG A 199 -3.99 -1.88 15.92
CA ARG A 199 -2.67 -2.16 16.47
C ARG A 199 -2.54 -1.60 17.89
N ASN A 200 -1.97 -2.38 18.80
CA ASN A 200 -1.72 -1.94 20.16
C ASN A 200 -0.26 -2.23 20.58
N PRO A 201 0.59 -1.19 20.77
CA PRO A 201 0.31 0.24 20.50
C PRO A 201 0.05 0.52 19.02
N ASP A 202 -0.70 1.60 18.73
CA ASP A 202 -0.90 2.08 17.38
C ASP A 202 0.39 2.07 16.57
N ILE A 203 0.30 1.80 15.27
CA ILE A 203 1.41 1.76 14.30
C ILE A 203 2.34 0.55 14.50
N THR A 204 2.75 0.24 15.73
CA THR A 204 3.87 -0.68 16.00
C THR A 204 3.48 -2.00 16.66
N GLY A 205 2.27 -2.09 17.21
CA GLY A 205 1.78 -3.27 17.92
C GLY A 205 1.18 -4.34 17.00
N GLU A 206 0.82 -5.46 17.61
CA GLU A 206 -0.01 -6.48 16.99
C GLU A 206 -1.47 -6.04 16.99
N PHE A 207 -2.32 -6.71 16.20
CA PHE A 207 -3.75 -6.42 16.18
C PHE A 207 -4.45 -6.99 17.41
N GLU A 208 -5.18 -6.15 18.12
CA GLU A 208 -6.04 -6.49 19.25
C GLU A 208 -7.47 -5.96 19.03
N GLN A 209 -8.46 -6.56 19.69
CA GLN A 209 -9.82 -6.04 19.70
C GLN A 209 -9.87 -4.69 20.41
N HIS A 210 -10.45 -3.69 19.75
CA HIS A 210 -10.39 -2.29 20.16
C HIS A 210 -10.92 -2.04 21.57
N ALA A 211 -12.13 -2.52 21.89
CA ALA A 211 -12.76 -2.28 23.18
C ALA A 211 -12.03 -2.97 24.35
N GLY A 212 -11.16 -3.95 24.06
CA GLY A 212 -10.33 -4.63 25.06
C GLY A 212 -9.13 -3.80 25.52
N ILE A 213 -8.75 -2.78 24.76
CA ILE A 213 -7.61 -1.91 25.05
C ILE A 213 -8.04 -0.87 26.10
N ALA A 214 -7.23 -0.70 27.13
CA ALA A 214 -7.59 0.18 28.26
C ALA A 214 -7.74 1.64 27.82
N GLU A 215 -6.91 2.09 26.91
CA GLU A 215 -6.86 3.45 26.37
C GLU A 215 -8.09 3.77 25.50
N ALA A 216 -8.73 2.77 24.92
CA ALA A 216 -9.96 2.94 24.12
C ALA A 216 -11.17 3.38 24.94
N ASN A 217 -11.13 3.23 26.28
CA ASN A 217 -12.23 3.58 27.19
C ASN A 217 -13.58 2.96 26.78
N GLY A 218 -13.55 1.78 26.15
CA GLY A 218 -14.73 1.06 25.69
C GLY A 218 -15.28 1.54 24.35
N ALA A 219 -14.55 2.37 23.61
CA ALA A 219 -14.84 2.64 22.20
C ALA A 219 -14.69 1.34 21.39
N LEU A 220 -15.49 1.19 20.34
CA LEU A 220 -15.53 -0.04 19.54
C LEU A 220 -14.67 0.10 18.28
N PHE A 221 -14.27 1.31 17.94
CA PHE A 221 -13.40 1.67 16.80
C PHE A 221 -12.97 3.13 16.94
N SER A 222 -11.95 3.55 16.18
CA SER A 222 -11.37 4.90 16.22
C SER A 222 -10.92 5.45 14.86
N PRO A 223 -11.73 5.37 13.78
CA PRO A 223 -11.29 5.71 12.43
C PRO A 223 -10.69 7.12 12.34
N GLY A 224 -9.44 7.21 11.88
CA GLY A 224 -8.69 8.44 11.72
C GLY A 224 -8.04 8.98 12.99
N THR A 225 -8.16 8.26 14.11
CA THR A 225 -7.52 8.63 15.38
C THR A 225 -6.83 7.41 16.00
N MET A 226 -5.87 7.65 16.87
CA MET A 226 -5.31 6.58 17.69
C MET A 226 -6.38 5.94 18.59
N VAL A 227 -6.09 4.79 19.14
CA VAL A 227 -7.00 4.03 19.99
C VAL A 227 -7.54 4.82 21.20
N ASP A 228 -6.80 5.83 21.68
CA ASP A 228 -7.19 6.72 22.78
C ASP A 228 -8.03 7.94 22.30
N GLY A 229 -8.32 8.04 21.01
CA GLY A 229 -9.03 9.14 20.36
C GLY A 229 -8.17 10.37 20.08
N SER A 230 -6.87 10.34 20.31
CA SER A 230 -5.97 11.41 19.90
C SER A 230 -5.63 11.34 18.42
N ASN A 231 -5.27 12.47 17.82
CA ASN A 231 -4.85 12.49 16.42
C ASN A 231 -3.46 11.88 16.27
N PHE A 232 -3.21 11.24 15.14
CA PHE A 232 -1.85 10.93 14.68
C PHE A 232 -1.07 12.23 14.49
N ASN A 233 0.24 12.23 14.81
CA ASN A 233 1.10 13.43 14.75
C ASN A 233 2.02 13.36 13.53
#